data_8a3b2943f45afaf1969d24ad90b456bc
#
_entry.id   8a3b2943f45afaf1969d24ad90b456bc
#
_cell.length_a   1.000
_cell.length_b   1.000
_cell.length_c   1.000
_cell.angle_alpha   90.00
_cell.angle_beta   90.00
_cell.angle_gamma   90.00
#
_symmetry.space_group_name_H-M   'P 1'
#
loop_
_entity.id
_entity.type
_entity.pdbx_description
1 polymer ?
#
loop_
_entity_poly.entity_id
_entity_poly.type
_entity_poly.pdbx_seq_one_letter_code
_entity_poly.pdbx_strand_id
1 'polypeptide(L)'
;YQIKEDFRQSFRDMKMAERMKEKVVDNIRITPIEVKAYWDKIPKDSLPFYESEVEVGEIIVYPKASRDFERLSIDELTDFKRQVEAGQSRFETLATLYTDDPGSKNNGGQYAINRNEKSWDPSFIQQAFRLKDGQVSPVFKSKFGYHIIQMVQRAGDDAIIRHILRIPKITETEIGESVTKLDSVRSKLIAGTISFGEATNKYSEDDNAKYFAGLRQGPNGSFLTIDQLDKDLVLMLGKMKVGEYSKPVPFSDERQKQAVRIVYLKTRTEPHRENLKDDYNRISQRALELKKQQILEKWFSNKLPDYYIMLDEEFKTCPNLTQWWRYVSAKQQDK
;
A
#
# COMPACT_ATOMS: atom_id res chain seq x y z
N TYR A 1 -27.05 3.01 20.04
CA TYR A 1 -27.71 2.53 18.81
C TYR A 1 -27.93 3.70 17.82
N GLN A 2 -28.42 4.85 18.29
CA GLN A 2 -28.75 6.02 17.47
C GLN A 2 -27.52 6.59 16.72
N ILE A 3 -26.38 6.79 17.38
CA ILE A 3 -25.13 7.27 16.79
C ILE A 3 -24.66 6.39 15.61
N LYS A 4 -24.85 5.08 15.72
CA LYS A 4 -24.45 4.14 14.66
C LYS A 4 -25.36 4.27 13.42
N GLU A 5 -26.65 4.53 13.63
CA GLU A 5 -27.63 4.71 12.55
C GLU A 5 -27.43 6.07 11.87
N ASP A 6 -27.19 7.13 12.63
CA ASP A 6 -26.90 8.47 12.13
C ASP A 6 -25.61 8.46 11.27
N PHE A 7 -24.59 7.72 11.74
CA PHE A 7 -23.35 7.55 11.00
C PHE A 7 -23.55 6.78 9.68
N ARG A 8 -24.37 5.71 9.69
CA ARG A 8 -24.71 4.96 8.48
C ARG A 8 -25.46 5.82 7.48
N GLN A 9 -26.42 6.63 7.95
CA GLN A 9 -27.18 7.52 7.08
C GLN A 9 -26.26 8.59 6.46
N SER A 10 -25.45 9.27 7.26
CA SER A 10 -24.47 10.26 6.79
C SER A 10 -23.50 9.66 5.77
N PHE A 11 -23.01 8.43 6.02
CA PHE A 11 -22.12 7.74 5.09
C PHE A 11 -22.83 7.38 3.78
N ARG A 12 -24.10 6.94 3.84
CA ARG A 12 -24.93 6.67 2.65
C ARG A 12 -25.12 7.93 1.83
N ASP A 13 -25.48 9.03 2.48
CA ASP A 13 -25.75 10.31 1.80
C ASP A 13 -24.48 10.86 1.16
N MET A 14 -23.31 10.77 1.85
CA MET A 14 -22.01 11.11 1.31
C MET A 14 -21.68 10.26 0.06
N LYS A 15 -21.90 8.95 0.12
CA LYS A 15 -21.65 8.04 -1.01
C LYS A 15 -22.60 8.26 -2.19
N MET A 16 -23.85 8.61 -1.93
CA MET A 16 -24.80 8.98 -2.99
C MET A 16 -24.37 10.29 -3.67
N ALA A 17 -23.96 11.29 -2.89
CA ALA A 17 -23.49 12.57 -3.41
C ALA A 17 -22.22 12.38 -4.24
N GLU A 18 -21.27 11.56 -3.78
CA GLU A 18 -20.05 11.21 -4.50
C GLU A 18 -20.36 10.56 -5.84
N ARG A 19 -21.21 9.51 -5.85
CA ARG A 19 -21.63 8.84 -7.10
C ARG A 19 -22.35 9.78 -8.06
N MET A 20 -23.14 10.72 -7.55
CA MET A 20 -23.83 11.68 -8.41
C MET A 20 -22.85 12.65 -9.05
N LYS A 21 -21.86 13.16 -8.29
CA LYS A 21 -20.77 13.97 -8.82
C LYS A 21 -19.98 13.22 -9.90
N GLU A 22 -19.59 11.97 -9.62
CA GLU A 22 -18.91 11.12 -10.59
C GLU A 22 -19.71 10.98 -11.89
N LYS A 23 -20.99 10.67 -11.79
CA LYS A 23 -21.89 10.52 -12.96
C LYS A 23 -21.96 11.78 -13.81
N VAL A 24 -21.94 12.96 -13.22
CA VAL A 24 -21.95 14.24 -13.93
C VAL A 24 -20.66 14.46 -14.70
N VAL A 25 -19.52 14.02 -14.17
CA VAL A 25 -18.19 14.31 -14.74
C VAL A 25 -17.53 13.10 -15.43
N ASP A 26 -18.16 11.92 -15.41
CA ASP A 26 -17.56 10.66 -15.89
C ASP A 26 -17.09 10.74 -17.37
N ASN A 27 -17.85 11.38 -18.21
CA ASN A 27 -17.57 11.52 -19.63
C ASN A 27 -16.74 12.77 -19.99
N ILE A 28 -16.32 13.54 -18.99
CA ILE A 28 -15.54 14.77 -19.26
C ILE A 28 -14.12 14.40 -19.63
N ARG A 29 -13.70 14.87 -20.79
CA ARG A 29 -12.34 14.74 -21.30
C ARG A 29 -11.78 16.13 -21.54
N ILE A 30 -10.45 16.23 -21.57
CA ILE A 30 -9.76 17.47 -21.89
C ILE A 30 -8.98 17.31 -23.19
N THR A 31 -9.00 18.34 -24.00
CA THR A 31 -8.26 18.38 -25.27
C THR A 31 -6.91 19.10 -25.10
N PRO A 32 -5.91 18.85 -25.96
CA PRO A 32 -4.64 19.59 -25.92
C PRO A 32 -4.80 21.11 -26.04
N ILE A 33 -5.80 21.58 -26.79
CA ILE A 33 -6.11 23.00 -26.95
C ILE A 33 -6.57 23.58 -25.60
N GLU A 34 -7.43 22.88 -24.88
CA GLU A 34 -7.92 23.33 -23.57
C GLU A 34 -6.81 23.31 -22.52
N VAL A 35 -5.92 22.31 -22.58
CA VAL A 35 -4.73 22.26 -21.70
C VAL A 35 -3.84 23.48 -21.96
N LYS A 36 -3.59 23.80 -23.20
CA LYS A 36 -2.81 24.99 -23.57
C LYS A 36 -3.51 26.28 -23.11
N ALA A 37 -4.82 26.41 -23.33
CA ALA A 37 -5.59 27.58 -22.89
C ALA A 37 -5.62 27.73 -21.35
N TYR A 38 -5.61 26.63 -20.61
CA TYR A 38 -5.45 26.64 -19.17
C TYR A 38 -4.04 27.13 -18.78
N TRP A 39 -3.00 26.55 -19.40
CA TRP A 39 -1.61 26.88 -19.16
C TRP A 39 -1.30 28.37 -19.43
N ASP A 40 -1.78 28.91 -20.54
CA ASP A 40 -1.53 30.29 -20.94
C ASP A 40 -2.13 31.34 -19.96
N LYS A 41 -3.06 30.89 -19.07
CA LYS A 41 -3.66 31.76 -18.03
C LYS A 41 -2.86 31.79 -16.74
N ILE A 42 -1.91 30.85 -16.55
CA ILE A 42 -1.10 30.78 -15.33
C ILE A 42 0.01 31.82 -15.41
N PRO A 43 0.14 32.73 -14.41
CA PRO A 43 1.25 33.68 -14.38
C PRO A 43 2.58 32.96 -14.32
N LYS A 44 3.53 33.36 -15.15
CA LYS A 44 4.85 32.68 -15.24
C LYS A 44 5.62 32.68 -13.93
N ASP A 45 5.43 33.70 -13.12
CA ASP A 45 6.11 33.84 -11.82
C ASP A 45 5.54 32.89 -10.75
N SER A 46 4.30 32.41 -10.96
CA SER A 46 3.64 31.45 -10.06
C SER A 46 3.85 29.99 -10.44
N LEU A 47 4.59 29.73 -11.54
CA LEU A 47 4.88 28.35 -11.96
C LEU A 47 5.77 27.63 -10.94
N PRO A 48 5.39 26.41 -10.49
CA PRO A 48 6.19 25.64 -9.57
C PRO A 48 7.55 25.30 -10.18
N PHE A 49 8.54 25.22 -9.31
CA PHE A 49 9.86 24.70 -9.64
C PHE A 49 9.93 23.24 -9.18
N TYR A 50 10.28 22.35 -10.09
CA TYR A 50 10.51 20.95 -9.80
C TYR A 50 12.01 20.68 -9.74
N GLU A 51 12.43 20.01 -8.68
CA GLU A 51 13.76 19.43 -8.61
C GLU A 51 13.85 18.23 -9.57
N SER A 52 15.05 17.66 -9.70
CA SER A 52 15.22 16.45 -10.49
C SER A 52 14.34 15.32 -9.95
N GLU A 53 13.50 14.78 -10.79
CA GLU A 53 12.65 13.64 -10.49
C GLU A 53 13.03 12.44 -11.34
N VAL A 54 12.73 11.26 -10.84
CA VAL A 54 12.99 10.01 -11.53
C VAL A 54 11.75 9.14 -11.56
N GLU A 55 11.55 8.42 -12.65
CA GLU A 55 10.67 7.25 -12.68
C GLU A 55 11.52 6.00 -12.56
N VAL A 56 11.29 5.25 -11.50
CA VAL A 56 12.06 4.06 -11.14
C VAL A 56 11.17 2.83 -11.15
N GLY A 57 11.62 1.79 -11.81
CA GLY A 57 11.01 0.48 -11.76
C GLY A 57 11.84 -0.51 -10.96
N GLU A 58 11.20 -1.48 -10.32
CA GLU A 58 11.86 -2.54 -9.56
C GLU A 58 11.24 -3.91 -9.85
N ILE A 59 12.10 -4.92 -9.98
CA ILE A 59 11.72 -6.33 -9.95
C ILE A 59 12.36 -6.92 -8.72
N ILE A 60 11.54 -7.36 -7.76
CA ILE A 60 11.97 -7.80 -6.44
C ILE A 60 11.70 -9.29 -6.29
N VAL A 61 12.69 -10.04 -5.81
CA VAL A 61 12.57 -11.46 -5.47
C VAL A 61 13.04 -11.66 -4.03
N TYR A 62 12.28 -12.45 -3.27
CA TYR A 62 12.65 -12.81 -1.92
C TYR A 62 13.35 -14.18 -1.94
N PRO A 63 14.62 -14.27 -1.49
CA PRO A 63 15.31 -15.54 -1.33
C PRO A 63 14.48 -16.49 -0.45
N LYS A 64 14.40 -17.75 -0.86
CA LYS A 64 13.69 -18.78 -0.09
C LYS A 64 14.72 -19.62 0.64
N ALA A 65 14.47 -19.87 1.92
CA ALA A 65 15.32 -20.75 2.69
C ALA A 65 15.42 -22.13 2.00
N SER A 66 16.59 -22.73 2.08
CA SER A 66 16.78 -24.10 1.61
C SER A 66 15.90 -25.08 2.41
N ARG A 67 15.65 -26.24 1.81
CA ARG A 67 14.87 -27.31 2.47
C ARG A 67 15.50 -27.76 3.80
N ASP A 68 16.81 -27.67 3.91
CA ASP A 68 17.53 -28.07 5.12
C ASP A 68 17.27 -27.07 6.26
N PHE A 69 17.28 -25.75 5.99
CA PHE A 69 16.92 -24.76 7.01
C PHE A 69 15.43 -24.75 7.33
N GLU A 70 14.54 -25.04 6.38
CA GLU A 70 13.11 -25.24 6.67
C GLU A 70 12.93 -26.45 7.58
N ARG A 71 13.60 -27.58 7.27
CA ARG A 71 13.55 -28.81 8.08
C ARG A 71 14.09 -28.59 9.49
N LEU A 72 15.22 -27.90 9.62
CA LEU A 72 15.78 -27.55 10.93
C LEU A 72 14.77 -26.80 11.79
N SER A 73 14.09 -25.79 11.22
CA SER A 73 13.06 -25.04 11.94
C SER A 73 11.86 -25.91 12.36
N ILE A 74 11.47 -26.86 11.53
CA ILE A 74 10.40 -27.82 11.83
C ILE A 74 10.83 -28.79 12.94
N ASP A 75 12.05 -29.30 12.87
CA ASP A 75 12.59 -30.25 13.84
C ASP A 75 12.73 -29.59 15.22
N GLU A 76 13.25 -28.36 15.28
CA GLU A 76 13.32 -27.56 16.51
C GLU A 76 11.93 -27.36 17.16
N LEU A 77 10.94 -26.93 16.38
CA LEU A 77 9.58 -26.71 16.89
C LEU A 77 8.91 -28.02 17.31
N THR A 78 9.19 -29.09 16.61
CA THR A 78 8.68 -30.44 16.96
C THR A 78 9.28 -30.91 18.30
N ASP A 79 10.56 -30.62 18.51
CA ASP A 79 11.23 -30.92 19.77
C ASP A 79 10.67 -30.08 20.92
N PHE A 80 10.47 -28.76 20.71
CA PHE A 80 9.84 -27.88 21.71
C PHE A 80 8.44 -28.38 22.09
N LYS A 81 7.62 -28.77 21.13
CA LYS A 81 6.31 -29.35 21.37
C LYS A 81 6.43 -30.60 22.26
N ARG A 82 7.35 -31.52 21.92
CA ARG A 82 7.60 -32.76 22.70
C ARG A 82 8.00 -32.45 24.13
N GLN A 83 8.90 -31.50 24.37
CA GLN A 83 9.34 -31.08 25.69
C GLN A 83 8.18 -30.54 26.53
N VAL A 84 7.30 -29.73 25.92
CA VAL A 84 6.13 -29.20 26.62
C VAL A 84 5.12 -30.29 26.96
N GLU A 85 4.81 -31.17 26.01
CA GLU A 85 3.88 -32.29 26.21
C GLU A 85 4.38 -33.32 27.23
N ALA A 86 5.70 -33.49 27.34
CA ALA A 86 6.34 -34.32 28.34
C ALA A 86 6.51 -33.63 29.72
N GLY A 87 6.10 -32.35 29.86
CA GLY A 87 6.26 -31.57 31.08
C GLY A 87 7.72 -31.22 31.44
N GLN A 88 8.66 -31.39 30.50
CA GLN A 88 10.09 -31.09 30.68
C GLN A 88 10.40 -29.59 30.65
N SER A 89 9.61 -28.82 29.90
CA SER A 89 9.76 -27.38 29.75
C SER A 89 8.40 -26.69 29.70
N ARG A 90 8.35 -25.45 30.19
CA ARG A 90 7.17 -24.60 30.03
C ARG A 90 7.19 -23.96 28.65
N PHE A 91 6.03 -23.85 28.00
CA PHE A 91 5.90 -23.23 26.69
C PHE A 91 6.38 -21.76 26.70
N GLU A 92 6.00 -21.00 27.75
CA GLU A 92 6.39 -19.61 27.92
C GLU A 92 7.92 -19.42 28.00
N THR A 93 8.61 -20.34 28.64
CA THR A 93 10.08 -20.32 28.75
C THR A 93 10.74 -20.54 27.39
N LEU A 94 10.27 -21.56 26.65
CA LEU A 94 10.76 -21.81 25.29
C LEU A 94 10.44 -20.65 24.34
N ALA A 95 9.26 -20.05 24.46
CA ALA A 95 8.89 -18.88 23.66
C ALA A 95 9.82 -17.68 23.93
N THR A 96 10.08 -17.37 25.21
CA THR A 96 11.00 -16.27 25.57
C THR A 96 12.42 -16.48 25.06
N LEU A 97 12.90 -17.72 25.08
CA LEU A 97 14.27 -18.03 24.67
C LEU A 97 14.42 -18.12 23.15
N TYR A 98 13.48 -18.76 22.48
CA TYR A 98 13.69 -19.26 21.12
C TYR A 98 12.79 -18.64 20.05
N THR A 99 11.71 -17.91 20.41
CA THR A 99 10.87 -17.31 19.36
C THR A 99 11.62 -16.24 18.57
N ASP A 100 11.40 -16.24 17.28
CA ASP A 100 11.86 -15.19 16.37
C ASP A 100 10.82 -14.04 16.25
N ASP A 101 9.70 -14.12 16.99
CA ASP A 101 8.70 -13.04 17.04
C ASP A 101 9.06 -11.99 18.10
N PRO A 102 9.49 -10.77 17.69
CA PRO A 102 9.85 -9.71 18.63
C PRO A 102 8.65 -9.20 19.43
N GLY A 103 7.42 -9.30 18.88
CA GLY A 103 6.21 -8.78 19.51
C GLY A 103 5.77 -9.56 20.74
N SER A 104 6.08 -10.86 20.80
CA SER A 104 5.64 -11.72 21.92
C SER A 104 6.79 -12.31 22.74
N LYS A 105 8.03 -12.13 22.31
CA LYS A 105 9.21 -12.70 22.98
C LYS A 105 9.28 -12.38 24.47
N ASN A 106 9.03 -11.13 24.84
CA ASN A 106 9.18 -10.63 26.21
C ASN A 106 8.01 -11.00 27.13
N ASN A 107 6.91 -11.54 26.58
CA ASN A 107 5.74 -11.96 27.35
C ASN A 107 5.45 -13.46 27.21
N GLY A 108 6.48 -14.27 26.92
CA GLY A 108 6.36 -15.73 26.83
C GLY A 108 5.53 -16.21 25.63
N GLY A 109 5.54 -15.45 24.55
CA GLY A 109 4.82 -15.79 23.31
C GLY A 109 3.33 -15.51 23.34
N GLN A 110 2.81 -14.77 24.34
CA GLN A 110 1.38 -14.63 24.57
C GLN A 110 0.74 -13.57 23.68
N TYR A 111 -0.44 -13.91 23.11
CA TYR A 111 -1.36 -13.00 22.44
C TYR A 111 -2.82 -13.25 22.84
N ALA A 112 -3.59 -12.18 22.89
CA ALA A 112 -5.05 -12.25 22.83
C ALA A 112 -5.48 -12.16 21.38
N ILE A 113 -6.29 -13.10 20.91
CA ILE A 113 -6.74 -13.17 19.51
C ILE A 113 -8.26 -13.31 19.45
N ASN A 114 -8.86 -12.80 18.37
CA ASN A 114 -10.27 -13.03 18.07
C ASN A 114 -10.40 -13.74 16.73
N ARG A 115 -11.29 -14.72 16.65
CA ARG A 115 -11.53 -15.55 15.46
C ARG A 115 -11.90 -14.74 14.21
N ASN A 116 -12.60 -13.62 14.38
CA ASN A 116 -13.14 -12.79 13.30
C ASN A 116 -12.20 -11.66 12.91
N GLU A 117 -11.06 -11.52 13.59
CA GLU A 117 -10.08 -10.48 13.32
C GLU A 117 -9.24 -10.82 12.08
N LYS A 118 -9.30 -9.94 11.07
CA LYS A 118 -8.65 -10.15 9.76
C LYS A 118 -7.17 -9.75 9.70
N SER A 119 -6.63 -9.19 10.76
CA SER A 119 -5.22 -8.79 10.85
C SER A 119 -4.28 -9.99 10.97
N TRP A 120 -4.77 -11.12 11.50
CA TRP A 120 -4.03 -12.36 11.66
C TRP A 120 -3.95 -13.18 10.37
N ASP A 121 -2.88 -13.97 10.26
CA ASP A 121 -2.77 -14.95 9.19
C ASP A 121 -3.89 -16.01 9.32
N PRO A 122 -4.65 -16.31 8.24
CA PRO A 122 -5.76 -17.26 8.30
C PRO A 122 -5.35 -18.65 8.80
N SER A 123 -4.15 -19.13 8.43
CA SER A 123 -3.63 -20.42 8.89
C SER A 123 -3.39 -20.41 10.39
N PHE A 124 -2.90 -19.29 10.93
CA PHE A 124 -2.65 -19.11 12.35
C PHE A 124 -3.93 -19.20 13.16
N ILE A 125 -4.95 -18.43 12.78
CA ILE A 125 -6.28 -18.44 13.41
C ILE A 125 -6.92 -19.83 13.32
N GLN A 126 -6.86 -20.45 12.14
CA GLN A 126 -7.41 -21.79 11.95
C GLN A 126 -6.77 -22.83 12.87
N GLN A 127 -5.44 -22.79 13.01
CA GLN A 127 -4.74 -23.73 13.90
C GLN A 127 -5.03 -23.44 15.39
N ALA A 128 -5.02 -22.18 15.81
CA ALA A 128 -5.30 -21.80 17.18
C ALA A 128 -6.69 -22.28 17.64
N PHE A 129 -7.72 -22.01 16.84
CA PHE A 129 -9.11 -22.34 17.22
C PHE A 129 -9.51 -23.83 17.05
N ARG A 130 -8.61 -24.68 16.57
CA ARG A 130 -8.76 -26.15 16.60
C ARG A 130 -8.32 -26.76 17.93
N LEU A 131 -7.57 -26.03 18.73
CA LEU A 131 -6.98 -26.51 19.97
C LEU A 131 -7.97 -26.44 21.13
N LYS A 132 -7.84 -27.36 22.06
CA LYS A 132 -8.43 -27.29 23.40
C LYS A 132 -7.49 -26.56 24.35
N ASP A 133 -8.02 -26.07 25.47
CA ASP A 133 -7.22 -25.41 26.50
C ASP A 133 -6.07 -26.32 26.96
N GLY A 134 -4.87 -25.79 27.05
CA GLY A 134 -3.62 -26.46 27.34
C GLY A 134 -2.97 -27.21 26.18
N GLN A 135 -3.67 -27.46 25.08
CA GLN A 135 -3.17 -28.22 23.95
C GLN A 135 -2.16 -27.46 23.11
N VAL A 136 -1.15 -28.16 22.59
CA VAL A 136 -0.15 -27.61 21.64
C VAL A 136 -0.44 -28.08 20.21
N SER A 137 -0.36 -27.18 19.25
CA SER A 137 -0.60 -27.48 17.83
C SER A 137 0.49 -28.38 17.24
N PRO A 138 0.22 -29.06 16.12
CA PRO A 138 1.28 -29.49 15.22
C PRO A 138 2.09 -28.27 14.73
N VAL A 139 3.30 -28.52 14.21
CA VAL A 139 4.05 -27.50 13.48
C VAL A 139 3.31 -27.16 12.19
N PHE A 140 3.12 -25.87 11.92
CA PHE A 140 2.47 -25.41 10.70
C PHE A 140 3.19 -24.17 10.13
N LYS A 141 3.00 -23.91 8.84
CA LYS A 141 3.60 -22.78 8.12
C LYS A 141 2.58 -21.66 7.95
N SER A 142 3.01 -20.42 8.19
CA SER A 142 2.31 -19.20 7.81
C SER A 142 3.18 -18.36 6.86
N LYS A 143 2.70 -17.20 6.45
CA LYS A 143 3.50 -16.22 5.68
C LYS A 143 4.73 -15.69 6.44
N PHE A 144 4.79 -15.85 7.75
CA PHE A 144 5.88 -15.37 8.59
C PHE A 144 6.96 -16.42 8.88
N GLY A 145 6.64 -17.70 8.77
CA GLY A 145 7.54 -18.78 9.09
C GLY A 145 6.80 -20.02 9.61
N TYR A 146 7.49 -20.82 10.41
CA TYR A 146 6.94 -22.01 11.05
C TYR A 146 6.54 -21.71 12.48
N HIS A 147 5.42 -22.28 12.93
CA HIS A 147 4.84 -22.00 14.23
C HIS A 147 4.42 -23.25 14.96
N ILE A 148 4.42 -23.17 16.29
CA ILE A 148 3.58 -23.96 17.19
C ILE A 148 2.79 -23.00 18.08
N ILE A 149 1.56 -23.38 18.45
CA ILE A 149 0.67 -22.59 19.30
C ILE A 149 0.24 -23.46 20.48
N GLN A 150 0.23 -22.88 21.67
CA GLN A 150 -0.46 -23.44 22.84
C GLN A 150 -1.71 -22.61 23.13
N MET A 151 -2.87 -23.26 23.22
CA MET A 151 -4.08 -22.63 23.72
C MET A 151 -3.96 -22.47 25.23
N VAL A 152 -4.03 -21.27 25.73
CA VAL A 152 -4.06 -20.99 27.18
C VAL A 152 -5.49 -21.04 27.69
N GLN A 153 -6.37 -20.29 27.05
CA GLN A 153 -7.78 -20.22 27.41
C GLN A 153 -8.60 -19.76 26.20
N ARG A 154 -9.77 -20.35 26.04
CA ARG A 154 -10.72 -19.96 25.00
C ARG A 154 -12.07 -19.53 25.60
N ALA A 155 -12.62 -18.41 25.12
CA ALA A 155 -13.92 -17.87 25.51
C ALA A 155 -14.72 -17.49 24.24
N GLY A 156 -15.43 -18.47 23.65
CA GLY A 156 -16.19 -18.25 22.42
C GLY A 156 -15.28 -17.97 21.21
N ASP A 157 -15.39 -16.75 20.67
CA ASP A 157 -14.56 -16.26 19.55
C ASP A 157 -13.26 -15.56 20.01
N ASP A 158 -13.08 -15.36 21.30
CA ASP A 158 -11.86 -14.83 21.88
C ASP A 158 -11.00 -15.97 22.45
N ALA A 159 -9.68 -15.80 22.36
CA ALA A 159 -8.75 -16.76 22.96
C ALA A 159 -7.46 -16.06 23.40
N ILE A 160 -6.86 -16.60 24.46
CA ILE A 160 -5.48 -16.32 24.87
C ILE A 160 -4.64 -17.51 24.42
N ILE A 161 -3.61 -17.23 23.66
CA ILE A 161 -2.67 -18.25 23.16
C ILE A 161 -1.23 -17.87 23.50
N ARG A 162 -0.34 -18.86 23.43
CA ARG A 162 1.10 -18.64 23.30
C ARG A 162 1.58 -19.24 21.99
N HIS A 163 2.55 -18.60 21.35
CA HIS A 163 3.16 -19.14 20.14
C HIS A 163 4.68 -19.06 20.16
N ILE A 164 5.31 -19.91 19.39
CA ILE A 164 6.73 -19.85 19.03
C ILE A 164 6.79 -19.78 17.52
N LEU A 165 7.46 -18.76 17.02
CA LEU A 165 7.77 -18.56 15.59
C LEU A 165 9.24 -18.94 15.36
N ARG A 166 9.50 -19.73 14.31
CA ARG A 166 10.85 -19.93 13.76
C ARG A 166 10.87 -19.50 12.30
N ILE A 167 11.76 -18.57 11.99
CA ILE A 167 11.97 -18.08 10.63
C ILE A 167 13.20 -18.79 10.07
N PRO A 168 13.07 -19.65 9.05
CA PRO A 168 14.23 -20.34 8.46
C PRO A 168 15.26 -19.33 7.96
N LYS A 169 16.52 -19.56 8.29
CA LYS A 169 17.61 -18.65 7.93
C LYS A 169 17.80 -18.60 6.42
N ILE A 170 18.03 -17.39 5.93
CA ILE A 170 18.50 -17.12 4.57
C ILE A 170 20.02 -16.91 4.65
N THR A 171 20.76 -17.63 3.85
CA THR A 171 22.23 -17.53 3.77
C THR A 171 22.65 -16.88 2.46
N GLU A 172 23.97 -16.61 2.34
CA GLU A 172 24.54 -16.07 1.10
C GLU A 172 24.28 -16.98 -0.11
N THR A 173 24.09 -18.28 0.11
CA THR A 173 23.78 -19.23 -0.97
C THR A 173 22.43 -18.94 -1.58
N GLU A 174 21.36 -18.81 -0.78
CA GLU A 174 20.01 -18.53 -1.25
C GLU A 174 19.89 -17.13 -1.86
N ILE A 175 20.66 -16.17 -1.32
CA ILE A 175 20.79 -14.83 -1.90
C ILE A 175 21.45 -14.94 -3.28
N GLY A 176 22.57 -15.68 -3.40
CA GLY A 176 23.28 -15.91 -4.65
C GLY A 176 22.44 -16.57 -5.74
N GLU A 177 21.60 -17.56 -5.38
CA GLU A 177 20.62 -18.18 -6.29
C GLU A 177 19.62 -17.15 -6.81
N SER A 178 19.11 -16.29 -5.93
CA SER A 178 18.18 -15.22 -6.30
C SER A 178 18.84 -14.15 -7.19
N VAL A 179 20.10 -13.82 -6.95
CA VAL A 179 20.92 -12.94 -7.80
C VAL A 179 21.07 -13.58 -9.19
N THR A 180 21.42 -14.85 -9.27
CA THR A 180 21.58 -15.58 -10.55
C THR A 180 20.26 -15.63 -11.34
N LYS A 181 19.15 -15.90 -10.65
CA LYS A 181 17.81 -15.89 -11.24
C LYS A 181 17.48 -14.51 -11.84
N LEU A 182 17.69 -13.43 -11.08
CA LEU A 182 17.42 -12.09 -11.57
C LEU A 182 18.41 -11.63 -12.65
N ASP A 183 19.66 -12.07 -12.65
CA ASP A 183 20.61 -11.73 -13.70
C ASP A 183 20.19 -12.35 -15.05
N SER A 184 19.61 -13.55 -15.03
CA SER A 184 19.01 -14.13 -16.23
C SER A 184 17.79 -13.34 -16.73
N VAL A 185 17.00 -12.76 -15.84
CA VAL A 185 15.88 -11.86 -16.18
C VAL A 185 16.42 -10.56 -16.78
N ARG A 186 17.45 -9.97 -16.15
CA ARG A 186 18.13 -8.78 -16.66
C ARG A 186 18.65 -8.97 -18.07
N SER A 187 19.28 -10.11 -18.34
CA SER A 187 19.79 -10.44 -19.69
C SER A 187 18.67 -10.45 -20.74
N LYS A 188 17.48 -10.95 -20.40
CA LYS A 188 16.29 -10.93 -21.28
C LYS A 188 15.76 -9.51 -21.50
N LEU A 189 15.78 -8.67 -20.47
CA LEU A 189 15.39 -7.26 -20.57
C LEU A 189 16.33 -6.49 -21.48
N ILE A 190 17.65 -6.67 -21.33
CA ILE A 190 18.67 -6.02 -22.18
C ILE A 190 18.54 -6.48 -23.62
N ALA A 191 18.28 -7.78 -23.85
CA ALA A 191 18.07 -8.34 -25.18
C ALA A 191 16.71 -7.93 -25.81
N GLY A 192 15.83 -7.25 -25.04
CA GLY A 192 14.50 -6.87 -25.53
C GLY A 192 13.54 -8.03 -25.77
N THR A 193 13.86 -9.25 -25.27
CA THR A 193 13.01 -10.45 -25.46
C THR A 193 11.80 -10.47 -24.53
N ILE A 194 11.77 -9.62 -23.52
CA ILE A 194 10.66 -9.41 -22.61
C ILE A 194 10.60 -7.92 -22.23
N SER A 195 9.41 -7.36 -22.14
CA SER A 195 9.23 -5.99 -21.65
C SER A 195 9.38 -5.93 -20.12
N PHE A 196 9.66 -4.73 -19.57
CA PHE A 196 9.81 -4.56 -18.13
C PHE A 196 8.53 -4.93 -17.37
N GLY A 197 7.36 -4.51 -17.86
CA GLY A 197 6.08 -4.82 -17.24
C GLY A 197 5.76 -6.32 -17.24
N GLU A 198 6.05 -7.03 -18.33
CA GLU A 198 5.90 -8.50 -18.42
C GLU A 198 6.87 -9.21 -17.46
N ALA A 199 8.12 -8.74 -17.39
CA ALA A 199 9.12 -9.28 -16.47
C ALA A 199 8.69 -9.08 -15.00
N THR A 200 8.16 -7.89 -14.66
CA THR A 200 7.63 -7.62 -13.33
C THR A 200 6.49 -8.56 -12.98
N ASN A 201 5.49 -8.69 -13.84
CA ASN A 201 4.36 -9.59 -13.60
C ASN A 201 4.77 -11.06 -13.44
N LYS A 202 5.78 -11.48 -14.20
CA LYS A 202 6.22 -12.89 -14.22
C LYS A 202 7.19 -13.23 -13.09
N TYR A 203 8.08 -12.32 -12.71
CA TYR A 203 9.21 -12.62 -11.84
C TYR A 203 9.22 -11.85 -10.53
N SER A 204 8.58 -10.68 -10.43
CA SER A 204 8.52 -9.95 -9.17
C SER A 204 7.64 -10.68 -8.16
N GLU A 205 8.08 -10.72 -6.91
CA GLU A 205 7.33 -11.27 -5.78
C GLU A 205 6.75 -10.16 -4.89
N ASP A 206 6.95 -8.88 -5.28
CA ASP A 206 6.31 -7.73 -4.67
C ASP A 206 4.99 -7.41 -5.39
N ASP A 207 3.88 -7.52 -4.65
CA ASP A 207 2.54 -7.29 -5.20
C ASP A 207 2.30 -5.82 -5.58
N ASN A 208 2.89 -4.87 -4.86
CA ASN A 208 2.78 -3.45 -5.19
C ASN A 208 3.46 -3.16 -6.54
N ALA A 209 4.66 -3.72 -6.75
CA ALA A 209 5.36 -3.58 -8.02
C ALA A 209 4.53 -4.15 -9.18
N LYS A 210 3.90 -5.31 -9.03
CA LYS A 210 3.04 -5.91 -10.06
C LYS A 210 1.88 -5.01 -10.44
N TYR A 211 1.22 -4.39 -9.47
CA TYR A 211 0.05 -3.54 -9.71
C TYR A 211 0.35 -2.34 -10.61
N PHE A 212 1.56 -1.79 -10.53
CA PHE A 212 2.00 -0.62 -11.31
C PHE A 212 3.04 -0.96 -12.40
N ALA A 213 3.01 -2.18 -12.91
CA ALA A 213 3.95 -2.67 -13.93
C ALA A 213 5.43 -2.47 -13.55
N GLY A 214 5.73 -2.58 -12.27
CA GLY A 214 7.06 -2.44 -11.70
C GLY A 214 7.47 -1.03 -11.31
N LEU A 215 6.68 -0.01 -11.65
CA LEU A 215 7.03 1.37 -11.32
C LEU A 215 6.70 1.69 -9.86
N ARG A 216 7.65 2.29 -9.15
CA ARG A 216 7.41 2.85 -7.81
C ARG A 216 6.40 3.98 -7.90
N GLN A 217 5.56 4.09 -6.87
CA GLN A 217 4.57 5.16 -6.75
C GLN A 217 4.87 6.04 -5.56
N GLY A 218 4.81 7.34 -5.77
CA GLY A 218 4.84 8.36 -4.74
C GLY A 218 3.49 9.08 -4.61
N PRO A 219 3.43 10.12 -3.78
CA PRO A 219 2.21 10.89 -3.57
C PRO A 219 1.64 11.52 -4.86
N ASN A 220 2.51 11.81 -5.82
CA ASN A 220 2.18 12.49 -7.07
C ASN A 220 2.26 11.56 -8.31
N GLY A 221 2.16 10.24 -8.12
CA GLY A 221 2.27 9.26 -9.19
C GLY A 221 3.65 8.62 -9.28
N SER A 222 4.10 8.28 -10.50
CA SER A 222 5.37 7.55 -10.71
C SER A 222 6.64 8.41 -10.68
N PHE A 223 6.50 9.73 -10.70
CA PHE A 223 7.63 10.64 -10.56
C PHE A 223 7.98 10.84 -9.10
N LEU A 224 9.21 10.51 -8.74
CA LEU A 224 9.73 10.53 -7.38
C LEU A 224 10.89 11.50 -7.29
N THR A 225 10.93 12.30 -6.24
CA THR A 225 12.09 13.10 -5.87
C THR A 225 13.12 12.24 -5.13
N ILE A 226 14.37 12.67 -5.09
CA ILE A 226 15.47 11.89 -4.52
C ILE A 226 15.27 11.61 -3.02
N ASP A 227 14.64 12.53 -2.29
CA ASP A 227 14.32 12.39 -0.86
C ASP A 227 13.27 11.33 -0.55
N GLN A 228 12.49 10.90 -1.55
CA GLN A 228 11.51 9.83 -1.44
C GLN A 228 12.09 8.43 -1.67
N LEU A 229 13.38 8.34 -1.97
CA LEU A 229 14.07 7.10 -2.29
C LEU A 229 15.00 6.67 -1.15
N ASP A 230 15.21 5.37 -1.01
CA ASP A 230 16.22 4.85 -0.10
C ASP A 230 17.65 5.22 -0.56
N LYS A 231 18.56 5.40 0.39
CA LYS A 231 19.94 5.87 0.12
C LYS A 231 20.69 5.00 -0.87
N ASP A 232 20.51 3.69 -0.80
CA ASP A 232 21.20 2.74 -1.68
C ASP A 232 20.67 2.88 -3.11
N LEU A 233 19.38 3.10 -3.26
CA LEU A 233 18.74 3.35 -4.54
C LEU A 233 19.25 4.67 -5.15
N VAL A 234 19.32 5.74 -4.37
CA VAL A 234 19.88 7.03 -4.82
C VAL A 234 21.32 6.88 -5.32
N LEU A 235 22.18 6.19 -4.57
CA LEU A 235 23.57 5.94 -4.96
C LEU A 235 23.65 5.10 -6.25
N MET A 236 22.78 4.14 -6.42
CA MET A 236 22.71 3.31 -7.62
C MET A 236 22.26 4.13 -8.83
N LEU A 237 21.15 4.86 -8.69
CA LEU A 237 20.58 5.70 -9.74
C LEU A 237 21.57 6.78 -10.20
N GLY A 238 22.40 7.32 -9.30
CA GLY A 238 23.44 8.30 -9.63
C GLY A 238 24.46 7.79 -10.67
N LYS A 239 24.62 6.46 -10.78
CA LYS A 239 25.55 5.82 -11.72
C LYS A 239 24.86 5.29 -12.99
N MET A 240 23.52 5.29 -13.03
CA MET A 240 22.74 4.72 -14.13
C MET A 240 22.34 5.79 -15.15
N LYS A 241 22.26 5.36 -16.41
CA LYS A 241 21.67 6.15 -17.50
C LYS A 241 20.19 5.83 -17.64
N VAL A 242 19.43 6.78 -18.17
CA VAL A 242 18.01 6.57 -18.53
C VAL A 242 17.90 5.40 -19.51
N GLY A 243 16.95 4.50 -19.25
CA GLY A 243 16.76 3.26 -20.01
C GLY A 243 17.59 2.07 -19.53
N GLU A 244 18.42 2.25 -18.52
CA GLU A 244 19.35 1.19 -18.05
C GLU A 244 18.72 0.34 -16.93
N TYR A 245 19.11 -0.94 -16.91
CA TYR A 245 18.77 -1.91 -15.85
C TYR A 245 19.99 -2.19 -14.99
N SER A 246 19.88 -2.04 -13.66
CA SER A 246 20.96 -2.36 -12.73
C SER A 246 21.31 -3.85 -12.78
N LYS A 247 22.49 -4.20 -12.28
CA LYS A 247 22.75 -5.58 -11.85
C LYS A 247 21.80 -5.93 -10.69
N PRO A 248 21.48 -7.22 -10.48
CA PRO A 248 20.75 -7.65 -9.29
C PRO A 248 21.55 -7.30 -8.03
N VAL A 249 20.88 -6.66 -7.06
CA VAL A 249 21.50 -6.22 -5.80
C VAL A 249 20.68 -6.71 -4.62
N PRO A 250 21.31 -7.39 -3.63
CA PRO A 250 20.68 -7.68 -2.36
C PRO A 250 20.36 -6.40 -1.59
N PHE A 251 19.24 -6.38 -0.91
CA PHE A 251 18.83 -5.28 -0.01
C PHE A 251 17.87 -5.81 1.06
N SER A 252 17.62 -5.00 2.08
CA SER A 252 16.56 -5.26 3.06
C SER A 252 15.36 -4.37 2.76
N ASP A 253 14.16 -4.95 2.67
CA ASP A 253 12.93 -4.19 2.49
C ASP A 253 12.55 -3.40 3.77
N GLU A 254 11.47 -2.62 3.70
CA GLU A 254 10.97 -1.82 4.83
C GLU A 254 10.62 -2.66 6.07
N ARG A 255 10.38 -3.97 5.89
CA ARG A 255 10.11 -4.94 6.96
C ARG A 255 11.35 -5.69 7.41
N GLN A 256 12.55 -5.20 7.03
CA GLN A 256 13.86 -5.84 7.31
C GLN A 256 13.99 -7.26 6.72
N LYS A 257 13.19 -7.59 5.70
CA LYS A 257 13.29 -8.87 5.02
C LYS A 257 14.33 -8.78 3.91
N GLN A 258 15.21 -9.79 3.85
CA GLN A 258 16.21 -9.91 2.79
C GLN A 258 15.54 -10.13 1.44
N ALA A 259 15.92 -9.35 0.46
CA ALA A 259 15.43 -9.41 -0.92
C ALA A 259 16.55 -9.10 -1.91
N VAL A 260 16.31 -9.40 -3.17
CA VAL A 260 17.19 -9.05 -4.29
C VAL A 260 16.36 -8.28 -5.30
N ARG A 261 16.89 -7.15 -5.80
CA ARG A 261 16.19 -6.32 -6.79
C ARG A 261 17.02 -6.05 -8.03
N ILE A 262 16.33 -5.90 -9.17
CA ILE A 262 16.80 -5.18 -10.35
C ILE A 262 16.10 -3.83 -10.34
N VAL A 263 16.86 -2.76 -10.58
CA VAL A 263 16.35 -1.39 -10.71
C VAL A 263 16.36 -0.99 -12.18
N TYR A 264 15.31 -0.33 -12.62
CA TYR A 264 15.16 0.25 -13.95
C TYR A 264 15.01 1.75 -13.83
N LEU A 265 15.95 2.53 -14.36
CA LEU A 265 15.81 3.98 -14.47
C LEU A 265 15.07 4.30 -15.76
N LYS A 266 13.75 4.46 -15.68
CA LYS A 266 12.91 4.72 -16.84
C LYS A 266 13.07 6.15 -17.37
N THR A 267 13.04 7.12 -16.46
CA THR A 267 13.08 8.55 -16.81
C THR A 267 13.83 9.32 -15.72
N ARG A 268 14.53 10.37 -16.10
CA ARG A 268 15.11 11.39 -15.20
C ARG A 268 14.86 12.75 -15.79
N THR A 269 14.29 13.64 -15.00
CA THR A 269 14.12 15.05 -15.38
C THR A 269 15.24 15.89 -14.77
N GLU A 270 15.65 16.93 -15.49
CA GLU A 270 16.51 17.97 -14.92
C GLU A 270 15.66 18.95 -14.09
N PRO A 271 16.26 19.62 -13.07
CA PRO A 271 15.56 20.65 -12.35
C PRO A 271 15.03 21.73 -13.29
N HIS A 272 13.74 22.03 -13.22
CA HIS A 272 13.12 22.97 -14.14
C HIS A 272 11.88 23.66 -13.55
N ARG A 273 11.54 24.83 -14.08
CA ARG A 273 10.21 25.39 -13.89
C ARG A 273 9.20 24.62 -14.73
N GLU A 274 8.01 24.42 -14.17
CA GLU A 274 6.93 23.72 -14.85
C GLU A 274 6.77 24.20 -16.30
N ASN A 275 6.67 23.26 -17.23
CA ASN A 275 6.49 23.55 -18.64
C ASN A 275 5.65 22.47 -19.35
N LEU A 276 5.05 22.84 -20.49
CA LEU A 276 4.18 21.92 -21.25
C LEU A 276 4.92 20.74 -21.89
N LYS A 277 6.24 20.78 -22.01
CA LYS A 277 7.01 19.72 -22.63
C LYS A 277 7.22 18.56 -21.65
N ASP A 278 7.63 18.87 -20.45
CA ASP A 278 8.08 17.88 -19.46
C ASP A 278 6.93 17.52 -18.49
N ASP A 279 5.98 18.44 -18.23
CA ASP A 279 4.94 18.30 -17.21
C ASP A 279 3.52 18.21 -17.80
N TYR A 280 3.39 17.92 -19.09
CA TYR A 280 2.10 17.92 -19.78
C TYR A 280 1.01 17.13 -19.04
N ASN A 281 1.33 15.95 -18.53
CA ASN A 281 0.37 15.11 -17.84
C ASN A 281 -0.15 15.75 -16.54
N ARG A 282 0.73 16.37 -15.75
CA ARG A 282 0.36 17.12 -14.52
C ARG A 282 -0.53 18.31 -14.83
N ILE A 283 -0.14 19.09 -15.83
CA ILE A 283 -0.89 20.25 -16.28
C ILE A 283 -2.25 19.84 -16.82
N SER A 284 -2.31 18.78 -17.61
CA SER A 284 -3.53 18.21 -18.18
C SER A 284 -4.49 17.71 -17.09
N GLN A 285 -4.00 17.04 -16.06
CA GLN A 285 -4.82 16.60 -14.94
C GLN A 285 -5.41 17.78 -14.16
N ARG A 286 -4.61 18.80 -13.84
CA ARG A 286 -5.12 20.02 -13.17
C ARG A 286 -6.14 20.77 -14.01
N ALA A 287 -5.90 20.88 -15.31
CA ALA A 287 -6.84 21.49 -16.24
C ALA A 287 -8.15 20.68 -16.34
N LEU A 288 -8.07 19.35 -16.34
CA LEU A 288 -9.24 18.47 -16.32
C LEU A 288 -10.04 18.60 -15.02
N GLU A 289 -9.38 18.62 -13.86
CA GLU A 289 -10.06 18.81 -12.58
C GLU A 289 -10.76 20.18 -12.50
N LEU A 290 -10.11 21.25 -12.95
CA LEU A 290 -10.75 22.56 -13.03
C LEU A 290 -11.98 22.53 -13.96
N LYS A 291 -11.86 21.89 -15.12
CA LYS A 291 -12.99 21.72 -16.06
C LYS A 291 -14.15 20.96 -15.44
N LYS A 292 -13.86 19.86 -14.73
CA LYS A 292 -14.87 19.08 -14.01
C LYS A 292 -15.54 19.91 -12.93
N GLN A 293 -14.78 20.68 -12.16
CA GLN A 293 -15.33 21.60 -11.15
C GLN A 293 -16.27 22.62 -11.76
N GLN A 294 -15.87 23.29 -12.84
CA GLN A 294 -16.72 24.27 -13.53
C GLN A 294 -18.01 23.67 -14.09
N ILE A 295 -17.95 22.42 -14.59
CA ILE A 295 -19.13 21.71 -15.07
C ILE A 295 -20.04 21.34 -13.91
N LEU A 296 -19.50 20.89 -12.76
CA LEU A 296 -20.28 20.63 -11.56
C LEU A 296 -20.95 21.89 -11.04
N GLU A 297 -20.25 23.00 -10.96
CA GLU A 297 -20.80 24.30 -10.53
C GLU A 297 -21.95 24.74 -11.45
N LYS A 298 -21.75 24.62 -12.77
CA LYS A 298 -22.80 24.91 -13.76
C LYS A 298 -23.99 23.96 -13.62
N TRP A 299 -23.74 22.68 -13.41
CA TRP A 299 -24.79 21.68 -13.20
C TRP A 299 -25.60 21.99 -11.94
N PHE A 300 -24.95 22.30 -10.82
CA PHE A 300 -25.61 22.73 -9.60
C PHE A 300 -26.44 24.00 -9.81
N SER A 301 -25.86 25.02 -10.40
CA SER A 301 -26.56 26.29 -10.68
C SER A 301 -27.83 26.10 -11.53
N ASN A 302 -27.79 25.15 -12.46
CA ASN A 302 -28.95 24.82 -13.31
C ASN A 302 -30.00 23.97 -12.59
N LYS A 303 -29.59 23.16 -11.59
CA LYS A 303 -30.47 22.25 -10.87
C LYS A 303 -31.07 22.84 -9.60
N LEU A 304 -30.36 23.73 -8.92
CA LEU A 304 -30.81 24.32 -7.65
C LEU A 304 -32.18 25.02 -7.74
N PRO A 305 -32.55 25.72 -8.83
CA PRO A 305 -33.90 26.31 -8.95
C PRO A 305 -35.03 25.29 -8.93
N ASP A 306 -34.77 24.02 -9.25
CA ASP A 306 -35.77 22.95 -9.26
C ASP A 306 -36.10 22.43 -7.84
N TYR A 307 -35.33 22.85 -6.82
CA TYR A 307 -35.46 22.38 -5.44
C TYR A 307 -35.96 23.47 -4.51
N TYR A 308 -36.73 23.04 -3.50
CA TYR A 308 -37.09 23.93 -2.40
C TYR A 308 -35.91 24.02 -1.43
N ILE A 309 -35.31 25.20 -1.30
CA ILE A 309 -34.16 25.46 -0.42
C ILE A 309 -34.60 26.37 0.71
N MET A 310 -34.37 25.93 1.94
CA MET A 310 -34.63 26.65 3.17
C MET A 310 -33.34 26.84 3.94
N LEU A 311 -33.04 28.10 4.31
CA LEU A 311 -31.91 28.47 5.15
C LEU A 311 -32.44 29.33 6.31
N ASP A 312 -32.04 29.01 7.54
CA ASP A 312 -32.39 29.81 8.69
C ASP A 312 -31.69 31.16 8.66
N GLU A 313 -32.39 32.20 9.09
CA GLU A 313 -31.88 33.58 9.04
C GLU A 313 -30.61 33.80 9.84
N GLU A 314 -30.41 33.02 10.91
CA GLU A 314 -29.18 33.06 11.72
C GLU A 314 -27.90 32.78 10.89
N PHE A 315 -28.01 32.04 9.78
CA PHE A 315 -26.89 31.75 8.90
C PHE A 315 -26.68 32.76 7.77
N LYS A 316 -27.46 33.85 7.73
CA LYS A 316 -27.42 34.86 6.67
C LYS A 316 -26.06 35.57 6.56
N THR A 317 -25.37 35.69 7.68
CA THR A 317 -24.03 36.31 7.74
C THR A 317 -22.88 35.32 7.49
N CYS A 318 -23.19 34.04 7.29
CA CYS A 318 -22.17 33.02 7.06
C CYS A 318 -21.57 33.14 5.66
N PRO A 319 -20.25 33.43 5.52
CA PRO A 319 -19.63 33.68 4.21
C PRO A 319 -19.79 32.52 3.23
N ASN A 320 -19.75 31.29 3.73
CA ASN A 320 -19.84 30.07 2.92
C ASN A 320 -21.25 29.81 2.39
N LEU A 321 -22.27 30.44 2.94
CA LEU A 321 -23.68 30.28 2.54
C LEU A 321 -24.21 31.45 1.73
N THR A 322 -23.43 32.53 1.56
CA THR A 322 -23.86 33.74 0.86
C THR A 322 -24.37 33.45 -0.56
N GLN A 323 -23.74 32.56 -1.29
CA GLN A 323 -24.16 32.17 -2.63
C GLN A 323 -25.47 31.38 -2.66
N TRP A 324 -25.83 30.66 -1.57
CA TRP A 324 -27.04 29.83 -1.47
C TRP A 324 -28.29 30.66 -1.26
N TRP A 325 -28.18 31.87 -0.66
CA TRP A 325 -29.30 32.77 -0.46
C TRP A 325 -30.01 33.17 -1.77
N ARG A 326 -29.34 33.07 -2.90
CA ARG A 326 -29.94 33.30 -4.22
C ARG A 326 -30.98 32.26 -4.60
N TYR A 327 -30.94 31.09 -3.97
CA TYR A 327 -31.82 29.95 -4.27
C TYR A 327 -32.81 29.69 -3.14
N VAL A 328 -32.81 30.54 -2.10
CA VAL A 328 -33.82 30.42 -1.03
C VAL A 328 -35.20 30.68 -1.61
N SER A 329 -36.12 29.78 -1.33
CA SER A 329 -37.49 29.81 -1.86
C SER A 329 -38.22 31.09 -1.47
N ALA A 330 -38.99 31.67 -2.39
CA ALA A 330 -39.65 32.97 -2.24
C ALA A 330 -40.52 33.09 -0.98
N LYS A 331 -41.06 32.00 -0.45
CA LYS A 331 -41.83 31.96 0.82
C LYS A 331 -41.01 32.33 2.07
N GLN A 332 -39.69 32.33 2.00
CA GLN A 332 -38.80 32.76 3.10
C GLN A 332 -38.33 34.21 2.95
N GLN A 333 -38.48 34.80 1.77
CA GLN A 333 -38.08 36.19 1.53
C GLN A 333 -39.13 37.19 2.03
N ASP A 334 -40.36 36.74 2.31
CA ASP A 334 -41.49 37.57 2.77
C ASP A 334 -41.74 37.47 4.30
N LYS A 335 -40.80 36.95 5.08
CA LYS A 335 -40.82 36.97 6.53
C LYS A 335 -39.63 37.78 7.05
#